data_dc91704c6b32d3a04a833cf66779c4cb
#
_entry.id   dc91704c6b32d3a04a833cf66779c4cb
#
_cell.length_a   1.000
_cell.length_b   1.000
_cell.length_c   1.000
_cell.angle_alpha   90.00
_cell.angle_beta   90.00
_cell.angle_gamma   90.00
#
_symmetry.space_group_name_H-M   'P 1'
#
loop_
_entity.id
_entity.type
_entity.pdbx_description
1 polymer ?
#
loop_
_entity_poly.entity_id
_entity_poly.type
_entity_poly.pdbx_seq_one_letter_code
_entity_poly.pdbx_strand_id
1 'polypeptide(L)'
;MNSDKQYQQKLRSAKEAVNLIPSTAVISMGMRVSTPPALCHALAERAKAGDLKEVKVYYLRCGDVALKTIFQEELLHIIRPYSSMMSKGEVELAERGYALGKKHINFVPISFSRYPGTIKSITKLDAFIVTVSPMDQFGYFNLGTNGDYAIE
;
A
#
# COMPACT_ATOMS: atom_id res chain seq x y z
N MET A 1 -8.75 13.78 -26.48
CA MET A 1 -8.93 14.38 -25.12
C MET A 1 -7.55 14.74 -24.63
N ASN A 2 -7.30 15.96 -24.15
CA ASN A 2 -5.94 16.41 -23.78
C ASN A 2 -5.51 15.75 -22.47
N SER A 3 -4.54 14.83 -22.54
CA SER A 3 -4.01 14.07 -21.39
C SER A 3 -3.51 14.99 -20.27
N ASP A 4 -2.83 16.09 -20.65
CA ASP A 4 -2.32 17.07 -19.67
C ASP A 4 -3.44 17.72 -18.87
N LYS A 5 -4.53 18.12 -19.54
CA LYS A 5 -5.69 18.72 -18.85
C LYS A 5 -6.33 17.75 -17.85
N GLN A 6 -6.46 16.47 -18.22
CA GLN A 6 -6.97 15.44 -17.31
C GLN A 6 -6.02 15.18 -16.15
N TYR A 7 -4.72 15.14 -16.42
CA TYR A 7 -3.71 14.97 -15.39
C TYR A 7 -3.79 16.08 -14.35
N GLN A 8 -3.77 17.33 -14.81
CA GLN A 8 -3.87 18.50 -13.91
C GLN A 8 -5.15 18.49 -13.07
N GLN A 9 -6.27 18.08 -13.65
CA GLN A 9 -7.54 17.97 -12.92
C GLN A 9 -7.52 16.89 -11.83
N LYS A 10 -6.73 15.82 -12.03
CA LYS A 10 -6.64 14.68 -11.08
C LYS A 10 -5.46 14.81 -10.11
N LEU A 11 -4.51 15.68 -10.39
CA LEU A 11 -3.34 15.87 -9.54
C LEU A 11 -3.77 16.35 -8.14
N ARG A 12 -3.26 15.68 -7.12
CA ARG A 12 -3.54 15.96 -5.71
C ARG A 12 -2.25 15.86 -4.90
N SER A 13 -2.19 16.58 -3.81
CA SER A 13 -1.18 16.33 -2.78
C SER A 13 -1.37 14.94 -2.17
N ALA A 14 -0.34 14.37 -1.55
CA ALA A 14 -0.44 13.09 -0.88
C ALA A 14 -1.54 13.07 0.19
N LYS A 15 -1.69 14.17 0.94
CA LYS A 15 -2.73 14.33 1.95
C LYS A 15 -4.14 14.29 1.34
N GLU A 16 -4.36 15.01 0.24
CA GLU A 16 -5.65 15.00 -0.45
C GLU A 16 -5.93 13.63 -1.09
N ALA A 17 -4.90 12.98 -1.66
CA ALA A 17 -5.04 11.66 -2.27
C ALA A 17 -5.46 10.60 -1.25
N VAL A 18 -4.83 10.54 -0.07
CA VAL A 18 -5.22 9.56 0.96
C VAL A 18 -6.60 9.85 1.56
N ASN A 19 -7.12 11.07 1.48
CA ASN A 19 -8.47 11.39 1.90
C ASN A 19 -9.56 10.78 0.99
N LEU A 20 -9.20 10.34 -0.21
CA LEU A 20 -10.10 9.57 -1.09
C LEU A 20 -10.28 8.12 -0.62
N ILE A 21 -9.39 7.61 0.24
CA ILE A 21 -9.51 6.26 0.81
C ILE A 21 -10.56 6.29 1.91
N PRO A 22 -11.59 5.44 1.89
CA PRO A 22 -12.59 5.34 2.96
C PRO A 22 -11.97 5.07 4.33
N SER A 23 -12.65 5.42 5.41
CA SER A 23 -12.18 5.15 6.79
C SER A 23 -12.06 3.65 7.09
N THR A 24 -12.86 2.82 6.39
CA THR A 24 -12.70 1.37 6.33
C THR A 24 -12.45 0.99 4.89
N ALA A 25 -11.28 0.44 4.60
CA ALA A 25 -10.85 0.18 3.23
C ALA A 25 -9.98 -1.06 3.10
N VAL A 26 -9.97 -1.62 1.91
CA VAL A 26 -9.01 -2.63 1.47
C VAL A 26 -8.19 -2.03 0.34
N ILE A 27 -6.89 -1.88 0.59
CA ILE A 27 -5.97 -1.33 -0.41
C ILE A 27 -4.89 -2.35 -0.75
N SER A 28 -4.30 -2.21 -1.93
CA SER A 28 -3.05 -2.90 -2.27
C SER A 28 -2.01 -1.86 -2.65
N MET A 29 -0.72 -2.23 -2.54
CA MET A 29 0.37 -1.29 -2.84
C MET A 29 1.48 -1.96 -3.64
N GLY A 30 2.23 -1.15 -4.39
CA GLY A 30 3.39 -1.59 -5.16
C GLY A 30 4.48 -2.22 -4.28
N MET A 31 5.19 -3.18 -4.86
CA MET A 31 6.20 -3.96 -4.16
C MET A 31 7.51 -3.18 -3.99
N ARG A 32 8.14 -3.25 -2.82
CA ARG A 32 9.49 -2.73 -2.50
C ARG A 32 9.71 -1.28 -2.96
N VAL A 33 10.49 -1.08 -4.03
CA VAL A 33 10.81 0.26 -4.57
C VAL A 33 9.59 0.99 -5.14
N SER A 34 8.54 0.26 -5.48
CA SER A 34 7.27 0.85 -5.93
C SER A 34 6.32 1.21 -4.77
N THR A 35 6.70 0.91 -3.50
CA THR A 35 5.97 1.39 -2.33
C THR A 35 6.02 2.92 -2.28
N PRO A 36 4.89 3.65 -2.31
CA PRO A 36 4.88 5.12 -2.43
C PRO A 36 5.14 5.82 -1.10
N PRO A 37 6.33 6.44 -0.87
CA PRO A 37 6.68 6.99 0.43
C PRO A 37 5.74 8.11 0.91
N ALA A 38 5.42 9.04 0.02
CA ALA A 38 4.56 10.18 0.37
C ALA A 38 3.14 9.76 0.80
N LEU A 39 2.56 8.76 0.11
CA LEU A 39 1.25 8.23 0.48
C LEU A 39 1.31 7.43 1.78
N CYS A 40 2.38 6.65 2.02
CA CYS A 40 2.58 5.95 3.28
C CYS A 40 2.66 6.92 4.47
N HIS A 41 3.43 8.00 4.35
CA HIS A 41 3.49 9.04 5.39
C HIS A 41 2.12 9.69 5.62
N ALA A 42 1.44 10.13 4.55
CA ALA A 42 0.15 10.78 4.67
C ALA A 42 -0.94 9.85 5.26
N LEU A 43 -0.91 8.56 4.92
CA LEU A 43 -1.83 7.57 5.46
C LEU A 43 -1.58 7.30 6.96
N ALA A 44 -0.30 7.25 7.37
CA ALA A 44 0.08 7.13 8.78
C ALA A 44 -0.39 8.33 9.59
N GLU A 45 -0.20 9.54 9.10
CA GLU A 45 -0.68 10.76 9.77
C GLU A 45 -2.20 10.79 9.88
N ARG A 46 -2.91 10.35 8.85
CA ARG A 46 -4.37 10.24 8.87
C ARG A 46 -4.84 9.19 9.89
N ALA A 47 -4.12 8.08 10.05
CA ALA A 47 -4.41 7.09 11.08
C ALA A 47 -4.19 7.65 12.49
N LYS A 48 -3.08 8.37 12.71
CA LYS A 48 -2.79 9.04 14.00
C LYS A 48 -3.83 10.09 14.37
N ALA A 49 -4.40 10.78 13.38
CA ALA A 49 -5.48 11.76 13.58
C ALA A 49 -6.83 11.12 13.98
N GLY A 50 -6.94 9.79 13.91
CA GLY A 50 -8.19 9.08 14.25
C GLY A 50 -9.23 9.04 13.12
N ASP A 51 -8.85 9.44 11.90
CA ASP A 51 -9.76 9.49 10.74
C ASP A 51 -9.97 8.13 10.06
N LEU A 52 -9.23 7.10 10.47
CA LEU A 52 -9.33 5.75 9.94
C LEU A 52 -9.85 4.79 11.02
N LYS A 53 -10.71 3.85 10.61
CA LYS A 53 -11.24 2.79 11.48
C LYS A 53 -10.52 1.47 11.25
N GLU A 54 -10.42 1.04 10.00
CA GLU A 54 -9.71 -0.18 9.61
C GLU A 54 -9.26 -0.09 8.15
N VAL A 55 -7.97 -0.23 7.91
CA VAL A 55 -7.42 -0.32 6.56
C VAL A 55 -6.63 -1.62 6.43
N LYS A 56 -7.09 -2.52 5.57
CA LYS A 56 -6.35 -3.75 5.22
C LYS A 56 -5.44 -3.44 4.03
N VAL A 57 -4.15 -3.68 4.19
CA VAL A 57 -3.16 -3.41 3.15
C VAL A 57 -2.61 -4.74 2.64
N TYR A 58 -3.00 -5.12 1.44
CA TYR A 58 -2.51 -6.31 0.76
C TYR A 58 -1.28 -5.98 -0.09
N TYR A 59 -0.24 -6.77 0.04
CA TYR A 59 0.99 -6.61 -0.74
C TYR A 59 1.79 -7.90 -0.79
N LEU A 60 2.61 -8.04 -1.82
CA LEU A 60 3.50 -9.19 -1.90
C LEU A 60 4.67 -9.02 -0.93
N ARG A 61 5.40 -7.90 -1.00
CA ARG A 61 6.53 -7.53 -0.13
C ARG A 61 6.62 -6.01 -0.04
N CYS A 62 6.58 -5.45 1.15
CA CYS A 62 6.65 -4.00 1.31
C CYS A 62 8.08 -3.45 1.22
N GLY A 63 8.20 -2.15 0.95
CA GLY A 63 9.43 -1.40 1.15
C GLY A 63 9.61 -0.99 2.61
N ASP A 64 10.85 -0.69 3.01
CA ASP A 64 11.19 -0.31 4.38
C ASP A 64 10.43 0.93 4.87
N VAL A 65 10.04 1.80 3.95
CA VAL A 65 9.23 2.99 4.28
C VAL A 65 7.88 2.60 4.89
N ALA A 66 7.24 1.54 4.43
CA ALA A 66 5.97 1.10 5.00
C ALA A 66 6.13 0.64 6.46
N LEU A 67 7.22 -0.09 6.78
CA LEU A 67 7.54 -0.50 8.15
C LEU A 67 7.79 0.70 9.07
N LYS A 68 8.40 1.76 8.53
CA LYS A 68 8.74 2.98 9.27
C LYS A 68 7.58 3.99 9.36
N THR A 69 6.45 3.71 8.71
CA THR A 69 5.30 4.62 8.65
C THR A 69 4.00 3.91 9.00
N ILE A 70 3.32 3.32 8.02
CA ILE A 70 1.99 2.72 8.18
C ILE A 70 1.97 1.42 9.01
N PHE A 71 3.10 0.72 9.12
CA PHE A 71 3.21 -0.52 9.89
C PHE A 71 3.99 -0.35 11.20
N GLN A 72 4.00 0.87 11.76
CA GLN A 72 4.41 1.10 13.14
C GLN A 72 3.44 0.40 14.11
N GLU A 73 3.96 -0.17 15.19
CA GLU A 73 3.17 -1.04 16.10
C GLU A 73 1.92 -0.36 16.66
N GLU A 74 2.01 0.95 16.93
CA GLU A 74 0.88 1.75 17.40
C GLU A 74 -0.25 1.90 16.38
N LEU A 75 0.03 1.68 15.09
CA LEU A 75 -0.97 1.81 14.02
C LEU A 75 -1.55 0.46 13.56
N LEU A 76 -0.98 -0.67 13.98
CA LEU A 76 -1.38 -2.00 13.48
C LEU A 76 -2.81 -2.41 13.87
N HIS A 77 -3.41 -1.75 14.85
CA HIS A 77 -4.80 -1.94 15.20
C HIS A 77 -5.76 -1.26 14.21
N ILE A 78 -5.28 -0.27 13.45
CA ILE A 78 -6.01 0.46 12.41
C ILE A 78 -5.56 0.00 11.01
N ILE A 79 -4.23 0.01 10.74
CA ILE A 79 -3.67 -0.35 9.43
C ILE A 79 -3.06 -1.74 9.53
N ARG A 80 -3.78 -2.72 8.98
CA ARG A 80 -3.42 -4.15 9.10
C ARG A 80 -2.67 -4.65 7.88
N PRO A 81 -1.41 -5.09 8.03
CA PRO A 81 -0.63 -5.67 6.94
C PRO A 81 -1.09 -7.09 6.59
N TYR A 82 -1.25 -7.35 5.29
CA TYR A 82 -1.52 -8.66 4.68
C TYR A 82 -0.40 -8.96 3.69
N SER A 83 0.65 -9.63 4.17
CA SER A 83 1.89 -9.91 3.42
C SER A 83 1.88 -11.29 2.80
N SER A 84 2.30 -11.41 1.55
CA SER A 84 2.47 -12.73 0.89
C SER A 84 3.94 -13.18 0.84
N MET A 85 4.89 -12.28 1.09
CA MET A 85 6.33 -12.59 1.16
C MET A 85 7.00 -11.66 2.17
N MET A 86 7.19 -12.12 3.38
CA MET A 86 7.76 -11.31 4.44
C MET A 86 9.25 -10.98 4.20
N SER A 87 9.61 -9.71 4.34
CA SER A 87 10.99 -9.25 4.47
C SER A 87 11.53 -9.52 5.88
N LYS A 88 12.84 -9.35 6.10
CA LYS A 88 13.44 -9.49 7.42
C LYS A 88 12.75 -8.58 8.46
N GLY A 89 12.52 -7.31 8.13
CA GLY A 89 11.83 -6.38 9.05
C GLY A 89 10.38 -6.77 9.37
N GLU A 90 9.68 -7.41 8.41
CA GLU A 90 8.34 -7.94 8.66
C GLU A 90 8.36 -9.18 9.56
N VAL A 91 9.37 -10.05 9.41
CA VAL A 91 9.58 -11.19 10.31
C VAL A 91 9.83 -10.70 11.73
N GLU A 92 10.74 -9.73 11.91
CA GLU A 92 11.04 -9.13 13.21
C GLU A 92 9.78 -8.47 13.84
N LEU A 93 8.95 -7.81 13.02
CA LEU A 93 7.68 -7.23 13.48
C LEU A 93 6.69 -8.31 13.93
N ALA A 94 6.60 -9.41 13.18
CA ALA A 94 5.76 -10.55 13.54
C ALA A 94 6.22 -11.22 14.84
N GLU A 95 7.53 -11.43 15.02
CA GLU A 95 8.13 -12.01 16.23
C GLU A 95 7.83 -11.16 17.47
N ARG A 96 7.97 -9.82 17.36
CA ARG A 96 7.57 -8.92 18.45
C ARG A 96 6.08 -9.05 18.80
N GLY A 97 5.23 -9.20 17.79
CA GLY A 97 3.81 -9.46 18.01
C GLY A 97 3.57 -10.76 18.79
N TYR A 98 4.21 -11.85 18.36
CA TYR A 98 4.07 -13.14 19.04
C TYR A 98 4.52 -13.09 20.50
N ALA A 99 5.61 -12.41 20.80
CA ALA A 99 6.07 -12.21 22.17
C ALA A 99 5.05 -11.48 23.05
N LEU A 100 4.16 -10.69 22.47
CA LEU A 100 3.09 -9.95 23.14
C LEU A 100 1.72 -10.64 23.03
N GLY A 101 1.64 -11.83 22.47
CA GLY A 101 0.37 -12.52 22.20
C GLY A 101 -0.51 -11.81 21.16
N LYS A 102 0.09 -11.01 20.27
CA LYS A 102 -0.60 -10.21 19.24
C LYS A 102 -0.21 -10.66 17.84
N LYS A 103 -1.14 -10.53 16.91
CA LYS A 103 -0.89 -10.79 15.50
C LYS A 103 -0.59 -9.47 14.78
N HIS A 104 0.68 -9.16 14.58
CA HIS A 104 1.12 -7.93 13.92
C HIS A 104 1.05 -8.02 12.40
N ILE A 105 1.25 -9.21 11.81
CA ILE A 105 1.18 -9.43 10.36
C ILE A 105 0.23 -10.57 10.04
N ASN A 106 -0.61 -10.38 9.04
CA ASN A 106 -1.42 -11.44 8.44
C ASN A 106 -0.64 -12.00 7.24
N PHE A 107 -0.14 -13.22 7.38
CA PHE A 107 0.53 -13.88 6.27
C PHE A 107 -0.48 -14.55 5.36
N VAL A 108 -0.43 -14.23 4.06
CA VAL A 108 -1.31 -14.75 3.02
C VAL A 108 -0.43 -15.42 1.95
N PRO A 109 -0.20 -16.74 2.02
CA PRO A 109 0.71 -17.44 1.14
C PRO A 109 0.18 -17.50 -0.30
N ILE A 110 0.66 -16.62 -1.15
CA ILE A 110 0.30 -16.56 -2.57
C ILE A 110 1.58 -16.52 -3.40
N SER A 111 1.67 -17.32 -4.45
CA SER A 111 2.78 -17.24 -5.40
C SER A 111 2.74 -15.94 -6.19
N PHE A 112 3.90 -15.41 -6.55
CA PHE A 112 4.04 -14.14 -7.25
C PHE A 112 3.13 -14.04 -8.49
N SER A 113 3.20 -15.05 -9.37
CA SER A 113 2.43 -15.09 -10.62
C SER A 113 0.90 -15.15 -10.44
N ARG A 114 0.43 -15.58 -9.27
CA ARG A 114 -1.00 -15.68 -8.97
C ARG A 114 -1.53 -14.53 -8.13
N TYR A 115 -0.62 -13.65 -7.66
CA TYR A 115 -0.97 -12.62 -6.69
C TYR A 115 -2.13 -11.72 -7.16
N PRO A 116 -2.11 -11.11 -8.37
CA PRO A 116 -3.18 -10.20 -8.79
C PRO A 116 -4.55 -10.90 -8.86
N GLY A 117 -4.61 -12.05 -9.54
CA GLY A 117 -5.85 -12.80 -9.68
C GLY A 117 -6.40 -13.29 -8.35
N THR A 118 -5.51 -13.74 -7.43
CA THR A 118 -5.94 -14.21 -6.11
C THR A 118 -6.48 -13.05 -5.28
N ILE A 119 -5.80 -11.90 -5.23
CA ILE A 119 -6.31 -10.74 -4.47
C ILE A 119 -7.66 -10.27 -5.00
N LYS A 120 -7.82 -10.18 -6.33
CA LYS A 120 -9.11 -9.84 -6.95
C LYS A 120 -10.23 -10.82 -6.59
N SER A 121 -9.89 -12.10 -6.38
CA SER A 121 -10.90 -13.14 -6.04
C SER A 121 -11.28 -13.17 -4.56
N ILE A 122 -10.38 -12.79 -3.65
CA ILE A 122 -10.64 -12.88 -2.20
C ILE A 122 -11.16 -11.58 -1.59
N THR A 123 -10.96 -10.44 -2.27
CA THR A 123 -11.42 -9.13 -1.77
C THR A 123 -11.63 -8.13 -2.89
N LYS A 124 -12.53 -7.18 -2.64
CA LYS A 124 -12.67 -5.98 -3.49
C LYS A 124 -11.69 -4.92 -2.99
N LEU A 125 -10.84 -4.43 -3.88
CA LEU A 125 -9.93 -3.33 -3.57
C LEU A 125 -10.64 -1.98 -3.73
N ASP A 126 -10.47 -1.10 -2.75
CA ASP A 126 -10.92 0.29 -2.81
C ASP A 126 -9.88 1.19 -3.48
N ALA A 127 -8.58 0.85 -3.33
CA ALA A 127 -7.49 1.57 -3.97
C ALA A 127 -6.25 0.68 -4.20
N PHE A 128 -5.49 1.03 -5.23
CA PHE A 128 -4.12 0.57 -5.44
C PHE A 128 -3.18 1.77 -5.41
N ILE A 129 -2.14 1.70 -4.58
CA ILE A 129 -1.17 2.79 -4.42
C ILE A 129 0.22 2.35 -4.89
N VAL A 130 0.85 3.13 -5.75
CA VAL A 130 2.12 2.77 -6.38
C VAL A 130 2.93 4.00 -6.75
N THR A 131 4.24 3.89 -6.73
CA THR A 131 5.15 4.90 -7.27
C THR A 131 5.28 4.71 -8.77
N VAL A 132 5.12 5.80 -9.53
CA VAL A 132 5.28 5.85 -10.97
C VAL A 132 6.16 7.05 -11.37
N SER A 133 6.65 7.09 -12.61
CA SER A 133 7.30 8.28 -13.17
C SER A 133 6.32 9.46 -13.26
N PRO A 134 6.80 10.69 -13.43
CA PRO A 134 5.96 11.75 -13.98
C PRO A 134 5.33 11.32 -15.32
N MET A 135 4.15 11.89 -15.63
CA MET A 135 3.49 11.65 -16.92
C MET A 135 4.37 12.17 -18.07
N ASP A 136 4.54 11.36 -19.11
CA ASP A 136 5.28 11.76 -20.29
C ASP A 136 4.44 12.62 -21.24
N GLN A 137 5.07 13.11 -22.33
CA GLN A 137 4.43 13.96 -23.34
C GLN A 137 3.27 13.27 -24.10
N PHE A 138 3.17 11.94 -24.00
CA PHE A 138 2.11 11.15 -24.64
C PHE A 138 0.99 10.79 -23.67
N GLY A 139 1.10 11.17 -22.40
CA GLY A 139 0.10 10.90 -21.36
C GLY A 139 0.27 9.55 -20.67
N TYR A 140 1.44 8.93 -20.73
CA TYR A 140 1.74 7.66 -20.07
C TYR A 140 2.57 7.84 -18.80
N PHE A 141 2.38 6.92 -17.86
CA PHE A 141 3.21 6.74 -16.69
C PHE A 141 4.06 5.48 -16.85
N ASN A 142 5.27 5.50 -16.31
CA ASN A 142 6.15 4.36 -16.31
C ASN A 142 6.28 3.81 -14.88
N LEU A 143 6.21 2.50 -14.73
CA LEU A 143 6.38 1.82 -13.43
C LEU A 143 7.85 1.73 -12.98
N GLY A 144 8.79 2.24 -13.80
CA GLY A 144 10.22 2.26 -13.49
C GLY A 144 10.84 0.87 -13.49
N THR A 145 11.62 0.60 -12.46
CA THR A 145 12.39 -0.66 -12.34
C THR A 145 11.57 -1.84 -11.83
N ASN A 146 10.33 -1.62 -11.41
CA ASN A 146 9.52 -2.65 -10.76
C ASN A 146 8.04 -2.53 -11.16
N GLY A 147 7.70 -3.11 -12.32
CA GLY A 147 6.34 -3.20 -12.80
C GLY A 147 5.50 -4.23 -12.05
N ASP A 148 6.13 -5.32 -11.63
CA ASP A 148 5.57 -6.48 -10.92
C ASP A 148 4.06 -6.73 -11.22
N TYR A 149 3.24 -6.91 -10.20
CA TYR A 149 1.79 -7.10 -10.33
C TYR A 149 1.00 -5.79 -10.52
N ALA A 150 1.65 -4.65 -10.59
CA ALA A 150 0.99 -3.36 -10.82
C ALA A 150 0.51 -3.18 -12.27
N ILE A 151 0.93 -4.08 -13.18
CA ILE A 151 0.56 -4.07 -14.60
C ILE A 151 -0.85 -4.64 -14.81
N GLU A 152 -1.34 -5.49 -13.92
CA GLU A 152 -2.62 -6.18 -14.00
C GLU A 152 -3.75 -5.50 -13.20
#